data_f010f18dcc7ec4bf6cb8ecd9caaeee62
#
_entry.id   f010f18dcc7ec4bf6cb8ecd9caaeee62
#
_cell.length_a   1.000
_cell.length_b   1.000
_cell.length_c   1.000
_cell.angle_alpha   90.00
_cell.angle_beta   90.00
_cell.angle_gamma   90.00
#
_symmetry.space_group_name_H-M   'P 1'
#
loop_
_entity.id
_entity.type
_entity.pdbx_description
1 polymer ?
#
loop_
_entity_poly.entity_id
_entity_poly.type
_entity_poly.pdbx_seq_one_letter_code
_entity_poly.pdbx_strand_id
1 'polypeptide(L)'
;VSIQGHLCGSALSMSATLQFESVIPNFLIHEHHVEQFQPYMNDLCTVNFEPKEGFFDVPQGPGLGTELSEYSLTHCDKWTIDG
;
A
#
# COMPACT_ATOMS: atom_id res chain seq x y z
N VAL A 1 3.96 17.42 -17.37
CA VAL A 1 3.92 17.31 -15.90
C VAL A 1 4.12 15.85 -15.51
N SER A 2 5.02 15.61 -14.57
CA SER A 2 5.25 14.29 -13.99
C SER A 2 4.50 14.18 -12.66
N ILE A 3 4.08 12.95 -12.31
CA ILE A 3 3.34 12.69 -11.08
C ILE A 3 4.16 11.82 -10.13
N GLN A 4 4.21 12.25 -8.88
CA GLN A 4 4.70 11.47 -7.75
C GLN A 4 3.58 11.40 -6.73
N GLY A 5 2.98 10.23 -6.52
CA GLY A 5 1.90 10.08 -5.57
C GLY A 5 2.38 10.23 -4.14
N HIS A 6 1.57 10.88 -3.30
CA HIS A 6 1.85 10.93 -1.87
C HIS A 6 1.34 9.66 -1.20
N LEU A 7 2.15 9.05 -0.35
CA LEU A 7 1.79 7.83 0.35
C LEU A 7 2.21 7.89 1.82
N CYS A 8 1.24 7.67 2.70
CA CYS A 8 1.47 7.51 4.13
C CYS A 8 0.37 6.62 4.68
N GLY A 9 0.64 5.33 4.84
CA GLY A 9 -0.36 4.38 5.29
C GLY A 9 0.16 2.95 5.33
N SER A 10 -0.77 2.00 5.44
CA SER A 10 -0.43 0.58 5.50
C SER A 10 -0.14 0.01 4.11
N ALA A 11 0.16 -1.31 4.07
CA ALA A 11 0.37 -2.00 2.80
C ALA A 11 -0.86 -1.95 1.89
N LEU A 12 -2.06 -1.78 2.45
CA LEU A 12 -3.28 -1.63 1.65
C LEU A 12 -3.24 -0.33 0.83
N SER A 13 -2.89 0.79 1.47
CA SER A 13 -2.70 2.08 0.79
C SER A 13 -1.59 2.00 -0.24
N MET A 14 -0.50 1.33 0.12
CA MET A 14 0.63 1.16 -0.77
C MET A 14 0.26 0.36 -2.01
N SER A 15 -0.50 -0.71 -1.84
CA SER A 15 -0.96 -1.53 -2.98
C SER A 15 -1.83 -0.70 -3.94
N ALA A 16 -2.75 0.10 -3.39
CA ALA A 16 -3.58 0.98 -4.21
C ALA A 16 -2.73 1.99 -4.97
N THR A 17 -1.71 2.56 -4.33
CA THR A 17 -0.81 3.51 -4.98
C THR A 17 0.00 2.85 -6.09
N LEU A 18 0.52 1.65 -5.86
CA LEU A 18 1.28 0.92 -6.88
C LEU A 18 0.41 0.59 -8.11
N GLN A 19 -0.86 0.23 -7.90
CA GLN A 19 -1.79 -0.02 -9.00
C GLN A 19 -2.02 1.26 -9.81
N PHE A 20 -2.27 2.37 -9.13
CA PHE A 20 -2.46 3.66 -9.78
C PHE A 20 -1.22 4.08 -10.58
N GLU A 21 -0.06 3.98 -9.96
CA GLU A 21 1.20 4.39 -10.60
C GLU A 21 1.56 3.55 -11.81
N SER A 22 1.13 2.29 -11.83
CA SER A 22 1.45 1.38 -12.94
C SER A 22 0.69 1.71 -14.23
N VAL A 23 -0.40 2.49 -14.16
CA VAL A 23 -1.25 2.77 -15.32
C VAL A 23 -1.19 4.22 -15.81
N ILE A 24 -0.60 5.14 -15.07
CA ILE A 24 -0.50 6.54 -15.49
C ILE A 24 0.70 6.73 -16.43
N PRO A 25 0.57 7.54 -17.49
CA PRO A 25 1.66 7.73 -18.46
C PRO A 25 2.75 8.69 -18.00
N ASN A 26 2.50 9.46 -16.94
CA ASN A 26 3.40 10.51 -16.47
C ASN A 26 3.96 10.23 -15.06
N PHE A 27 4.04 8.95 -14.71
CA PHE A 27 4.67 8.53 -13.46
C PHE A 27 6.15 8.91 -13.44
N LEU A 28 6.60 9.45 -12.31
CA LEU A 28 8.01 9.80 -12.11
C LEU A 28 8.69 8.83 -11.16
N ILE A 29 8.18 8.71 -9.94
CA ILE A 29 8.79 7.89 -8.90
C ILE A 29 7.76 7.54 -7.83
N HIS A 30 7.92 6.39 -7.20
CA HIS A 30 7.11 5.99 -6.05
C HIS A 30 7.69 6.59 -4.78
N GLU A 31 6.84 7.22 -3.96
CA GLU A 31 7.21 7.71 -2.65
C GLU A 31 6.99 6.60 -1.61
N HIS A 32 8.03 6.27 -0.86
CA HIS A 32 7.95 5.24 0.18
C HIS A 32 8.32 5.86 1.52
N HIS A 33 7.41 5.77 2.48
CA HIS A 33 7.59 6.40 3.78
C HIS A 33 8.37 5.47 4.73
N VAL A 34 9.24 6.06 5.55
CA VAL A 34 10.07 5.30 6.48
C VAL A 34 9.26 4.50 7.51
N GLU A 35 8.06 4.96 7.86
CA GLU A 35 7.18 4.24 8.77
C GLU A 35 6.82 2.85 8.26
N GLN A 36 6.84 2.65 6.96
CA GLN A 36 6.49 1.35 6.37
C GLN A 36 7.55 0.28 6.62
N PHE A 37 8.72 0.69 7.08
CA PHE A 37 9.78 -0.25 7.49
C PHE A 37 9.63 -0.68 8.95
N GLN A 38 8.68 -0.12 9.69
CA GLN A 38 8.47 -0.50 11.08
C GLN A 38 7.84 -1.90 11.18
N PRO A 39 8.28 -2.73 12.14
CA PRO A 39 7.77 -4.12 12.24
C PRO A 39 6.27 -4.22 12.42
N TYR A 40 5.63 -3.28 13.13
CA TYR A 40 4.18 -3.33 13.35
C TYR A 40 3.39 -3.17 12.06
N MET A 41 3.97 -2.56 11.03
CA MET A 41 3.27 -2.39 9.75
C MET A 41 3.06 -3.72 9.04
N ASN A 42 3.91 -4.70 9.31
CA ASN A 42 3.79 -6.02 8.69
C ASN A 42 2.59 -6.82 9.20
N ASP A 43 2.04 -6.44 10.36
CA ASP A 43 0.91 -7.15 10.96
C ASP A 43 -0.44 -6.63 10.47
N LEU A 44 -0.48 -5.52 9.76
CA LEU A 44 -1.73 -4.86 9.38
C LEU A 44 -2.39 -5.46 8.15
N CYS A 45 -1.63 -6.07 7.25
CA CYS A 45 -2.15 -6.65 6.01
C CYS A 45 -1.59 -8.05 5.79
N THR A 46 -2.29 -8.84 4.97
CA THR A 46 -1.89 -10.23 4.68
C THR A 46 -0.68 -10.31 3.77
N VAL A 47 -0.50 -9.33 2.88
CA VAL A 47 0.65 -9.24 1.99
C VAL A 47 1.28 -7.87 2.14
N ASN A 48 2.59 -7.82 2.26
CA ASN A 48 3.36 -6.58 2.39
C ASN A 48 4.33 -6.44 1.22
N PHE A 49 4.71 -5.21 0.93
CA PHE A 49 5.53 -4.89 -0.24
C PHE A 49 6.82 -4.21 0.19
N GLU A 50 7.95 -4.68 -0.33
CA GLU A 50 9.25 -4.11 -0.05
C GLU A 50 9.98 -3.83 -1.37
N PRO A 51 10.76 -2.73 -1.42
CA PRO A 51 11.56 -2.45 -2.61
C PRO A 51 12.71 -3.42 -2.73
N LYS A 52 13.02 -3.80 -3.96
CA LYS A 52 14.19 -4.62 -4.27
C LYS A 52 15.03 -3.91 -5.32
N GLU A 53 16.26 -3.59 -4.96
CA GLU A 53 17.20 -2.93 -5.89
C GLU A 53 16.62 -1.66 -6.52
N GLY A 54 15.88 -0.87 -5.72
CA GLY A 54 15.27 0.37 -6.20
C GLY A 54 13.95 0.21 -6.93
N PHE A 55 13.35 -0.99 -6.95
CA PHE A 55 12.12 -1.25 -7.67
C PHE A 55 11.08 -1.93 -6.78
N PHE A 56 9.80 -1.65 -7.07
CA PHE A 56 8.67 -2.38 -6.52
C PHE A 56 7.99 -3.19 -7.62
N ASP A 57 7.57 -4.41 -7.28
CA ASP A 57 6.71 -5.19 -8.16
C ASP A 57 5.27 -4.72 -8.02
N VAL A 58 4.55 -4.63 -9.13
CA VAL A 58 3.12 -4.33 -9.10
C VAL A 58 2.36 -5.57 -8.62
N PRO A 59 1.50 -5.44 -7.58
CA PRO A 59 0.76 -6.59 -7.08
C PRO A 59 -0.11 -7.24 -8.16
N GLN A 60 -0.06 -8.58 -8.23
CA GLN A 60 -0.77 -9.35 -9.26
C GLN A 60 -1.94 -10.17 -8.68
N GLY A 61 -2.14 -10.16 -7.38
CA GLY A 61 -3.22 -10.90 -6.73
C GLY A 61 -4.60 -10.27 -6.99
N PRO A 62 -5.68 -10.95 -6.56
CA PRO A 62 -7.04 -10.42 -6.71
C PRO A 62 -7.20 -9.06 -6.03
N GLY A 63 -8.01 -8.19 -6.61
CA GLY A 63 -8.23 -6.84 -6.09
C GLY A 63 -6.94 -6.05 -6.04
N LEU A 64 -6.59 -5.52 -4.88
CA LEU A 64 -5.36 -4.77 -4.67
C LEU A 64 -4.14 -5.66 -4.43
N GLY A 65 -4.34 -6.99 -4.32
CA GLY A 65 -3.24 -7.91 -4.05
C GLY A 65 -2.91 -8.08 -2.58
N THR A 66 -3.64 -7.42 -1.70
CA THR A 66 -3.51 -7.58 -0.25
C THR A 66 -4.83 -7.25 0.44
N GLU A 67 -4.98 -7.68 1.69
CA GLU A 67 -6.16 -7.43 2.52
C GLU A 67 -5.73 -7.07 3.92
N LEU A 68 -6.62 -6.42 4.67
CA LEU A 68 -6.40 -6.20 6.10
C LEU A 68 -6.33 -7.55 6.81
N SER A 69 -5.37 -7.70 7.71
CA SER A 69 -5.20 -8.92 8.49
C SER A 69 -6.25 -9.04 9.61
N GLU A 70 -6.41 -10.23 10.18
CA GLU A 70 -7.27 -10.39 11.35
C GLU A 70 -6.80 -9.53 12.52
N TYR A 71 -5.51 -9.36 12.66
CA TYR A 71 -4.94 -8.48 13.67
C TYR A 71 -5.51 -7.05 13.53
N SER A 72 -5.54 -6.51 12.31
CA SER A 72 -6.11 -5.19 12.05
C SER A 72 -7.59 -5.12 12.39
N LEU A 73 -8.34 -6.15 12.01
CA LEU A 73 -9.79 -6.18 12.22
C LEU A 73 -10.15 -6.26 13.71
N THR A 74 -9.28 -6.81 14.54
CA THR A 74 -9.52 -6.96 15.99
C THR A 74 -8.87 -5.88 16.85
N HIS A 75 -7.84 -5.19 16.36
CA HIS A 75 -7.06 -4.23 17.14
C HIS A 75 -7.19 -2.78 16.68
N CYS A 76 -7.89 -2.54 15.58
CA CYS A 76 -8.10 -1.19 15.06
C CYS A 76 -9.53 -0.73 15.28
N ASP A 77 -9.70 0.59 15.39
CA ASP A 77 -11.04 1.18 15.47
C ASP A 77 -11.75 1.03 14.12
N LYS A 78 -13.06 0.86 14.17
CA LYS A 78 -13.87 0.66 12.97
C LYS A 78 -15.07 1.59 12.97
N TRP A 79 -15.25 2.29 11.86
CA TRP A 79 -16.45 3.10 11.61
C TRP A 79 -17.10 2.60 10.33
N THR A 80 -18.44 2.56 10.35
CA THR A 80 -19.23 2.22 9.17
C THR A 80 -20.00 3.45 8.73
N ILE A 81 -19.87 3.81 7.47
CA ILE A 81 -20.55 4.94 6.90
C ILE A 81 -21.64 4.39 5.99
N ASP A 82 -22.91 4.68 6.33
CA ASP A 82 -24.06 4.29 5.54
C ASP A 82 -24.43 5.46 4.63
N GLY A 83 -24.50 5.18 3.35
CA GLY A 83 -24.79 6.25 2.42
C GLY A 83 -25.11 5.78 1.04
#